data_a4335b27e47f8f313cce48583de8dcb0
#
_entry.id   a4335b27e47f8f313cce48583de8dcb0
#
_cell.length_a   1.000
_cell.length_b   1.000
_cell.length_c   1.000
_cell.angle_alpha   90.00
_cell.angle_beta   90.00
_cell.angle_gamma   90.00
#
_symmetry.space_group_name_H-M   'P 1'
#
loop_
_entity.id
_entity.type
_entity.pdbx_description
1 polymer ?
#
loop_
_entity_poly.entity_id
_entity_poly.type
_entity_poly.pdbx_seq_one_letter_code
_entity_poly.pdbx_strand_id
1 'polypeptide(L)'
;MLLSKPSPSLLCTPNEAGFKKGQQMDMHWLVRRLHVVLICLGILIAPQAASAQNFFSFLWGGGSREVVSFNPSHAPGQLIVSFGDRRLYWVHRRGEAISYPIAIPREKSRWQGMTSVSDKRVHPGWTPTAEMRSENPRLPVHLPGGHPMNPLGVRALYLGSSMYRIHGTDAPWTIGEAVSKGCIRLYNADVLDLYPRVPIGTRVTVTWRRYRA
;
A
#
# COMPACT_ATOMS: atom_id res chain seq x y z
N MET A 1 53.42 46.30 62.13
CA MET A 1 54.82 46.76 61.97
C MET A 1 55.06 46.93 60.49
N LEU A 2 55.25 48.17 60.08
CA LEU A 2 55.97 48.66 58.90
C LEU A 2 55.41 48.30 57.51
N LEU A 3 54.80 49.23 56.85
CA LEU A 3 55.35 50.26 55.94
C LEU A 3 55.95 49.61 54.69
N SER A 4 55.65 49.99 53.43
CA SER A 4 55.48 51.33 52.82
C SER A 4 55.13 51.25 51.36
N LYS A 5 54.51 52.26 50.90
CA LYS A 5 54.29 52.84 49.56
C LYS A 5 55.58 52.96 48.72
N PRO A 6 55.51 53.57 47.46
CA PRO A 6 54.50 53.82 46.48
C PRO A 6 54.97 53.62 45.04
N SER A 7 54.04 53.95 44.08
CA SER A 7 54.08 54.23 42.67
C SER A 7 55.37 54.71 41.97
N PRO A 8 55.50 54.70 40.64
CA PRO A 8 54.77 55.73 39.84
C PRO A 8 54.28 55.27 38.46
N SER A 9 53.34 56.05 37.97
CA SER A 9 52.80 56.21 36.67
C SER A 9 53.82 56.34 35.52
N LEU A 10 53.57 55.67 34.38
CA LEU A 10 54.12 56.11 33.09
C LEU A 10 53.01 56.03 32.04
N LEU A 11 52.68 57.23 31.59
CA LEU A 11 51.89 57.49 30.36
C LEU A 11 52.64 56.85 29.17
N CYS A 12 51.92 56.13 28.35
CA CYS A 12 52.35 55.81 27.00
C CYS A 12 51.22 56.17 26.00
N THR A 13 51.57 56.96 25.10
CA THR A 13 50.90 57.55 23.96
C THR A 13 50.20 56.53 23.04
N PRO A 14 49.09 56.85 22.33
CA PRO A 14 48.48 56.01 21.39
C PRO A 14 49.31 55.80 20.14
N ASN A 15 49.68 54.60 19.86
CA ASN A 15 50.35 54.21 18.63
C ASN A 15 49.32 53.99 17.54
N GLU A 16 49.32 54.85 16.53
CA GLU A 16 48.56 54.68 15.32
C GLU A 16 49.02 53.42 14.56
N ALA A 17 48.31 52.34 14.73
CA ALA A 17 48.51 51.14 13.94
C ALA A 17 47.56 51.14 12.76
N GLY A 18 48.12 51.31 11.60
CA GLY A 18 47.63 51.36 10.24
C GLY A 18 46.34 50.59 9.94
N PHE A 19 45.45 51.33 9.39
CA PHE A 19 44.25 50.85 8.69
C PHE A 19 44.70 49.98 7.50
N LYS A 20 44.69 48.67 7.67
CA LYS A 20 44.91 47.74 6.56
C LYS A 20 43.69 47.83 5.63
N LYS A 21 43.94 48.24 4.38
CA LYS A 21 43.04 48.26 3.24
C LYS A 21 42.15 47.05 3.24
N GLY A 22 40.84 47.29 3.10
CA GLY A 22 39.82 46.31 3.01
C GLY A 22 40.16 45.20 2.04
N GLN A 23 40.08 43.99 2.55
CA GLN A 23 40.13 42.81 1.74
C GLN A 23 38.80 42.77 0.98
N GLN A 24 38.84 43.18 -0.28
CA GLN A 24 37.74 43.13 -1.22
C GLN A 24 37.43 41.64 -1.40
N MET A 25 36.41 41.15 -0.69
CA MET A 25 35.95 39.76 -0.75
C MET A 25 35.37 39.56 -2.15
N ASP A 26 36.05 38.76 -2.96
CA ASP A 26 35.64 38.46 -4.32
C ASP A 26 34.22 37.88 -4.35
N MET A 27 33.27 38.67 -4.83
CA MET A 27 31.87 38.30 -4.97
C MET A 27 31.69 37.02 -5.80
N HIS A 28 32.63 36.74 -6.71
CA HIS A 28 32.70 35.49 -7.48
C HIS A 28 32.96 34.24 -6.64
N TRP A 29 33.71 34.37 -5.54
CA TRP A 29 33.98 33.24 -4.63
C TRP A 29 32.76 32.91 -3.78
N LEU A 30 32.00 33.92 -3.32
CA LEU A 30 30.73 33.76 -2.61
C LEU A 30 29.66 33.14 -3.49
N VAL A 31 29.53 33.63 -4.73
CA VAL A 31 28.54 33.08 -5.70
C VAL A 31 28.86 31.64 -6.06
N ARG A 32 30.13 31.28 -6.27
CA ARG A 32 30.54 29.88 -6.52
C ARG A 32 30.24 28.96 -5.34
N ARG A 33 30.46 29.37 -4.10
CA ARG A 33 30.12 28.58 -2.91
C ARG A 33 28.60 28.44 -2.71
N LEU A 34 27.84 29.51 -3.00
CA LEU A 34 26.38 29.46 -2.96
C LEU A 34 25.82 28.48 -3.99
N HIS A 35 26.35 28.45 -5.21
CA HIS A 35 25.94 27.48 -6.24
C HIS A 35 26.28 26.01 -5.86
N VAL A 36 27.45 25.76 -5.26
CA VAL A 36 27.82 24.44 -4.82
C VAL A 36 26.89 23.95 -3.67
N VAL A 37 26.56 24.84 -2.72
CA VAL A 37 25.64 24.52 -1.63
C VAL A 37 24.23 24.25 -2.13
N LEU A 38 23.74 25.04 -3.11
CA LEU A 38 22.42 24.82 -3.72
C LEU A 38 22.37 23.54 -4.55
N ILE A 39 23.45 23.16 -5.24
CA ILE A 39 23.53 21.89 -5.98
C ILE A 39 23.59 20.71 -5.00
N CYS A 40 24.32 20.82 -3.90
CA CYS A 40 24.36 19.77 -2.87
C CYS A 40 23.03 19.63 -2.11
N LEU A 41 22.30 20.73 -1.85
CA LEU A 41 20.94 20.64 -1.29
C LEU A 41 19.92 20.05 -2.28
N GLY A 42 20.09 20.33 -3.58
CA GLY A 42 19.21 19.79 -4.63
C GLY A 42 19.35 18.27 -4.83
N ILE A 43 20.52 17.70 -4.51
CA ILE A 43 20.77 16.24 -4.63
C ILE A 43 20.20 15.48 -3.42
N LEU A 44 19.96 16.12 -2.27
CA LEU A 44 19.33 15.50 -1.09
C LEU A 44 17.80 15.46 -1.14
N ILE A 45 17.18 16.14 -2.14
CA ILE A 45 15.74 16.02 -2.43
C ILE A 45 15.54 15.06 -3.60
N ALA A 46 16.15 13.88 -3.56
CA ALA A 46 15.73 12.79 -4.41
C ALA A 46 14.34 12.31 -3.94
N PRO A 47 13.38 12.09 -4.87
CA PRO A 47 11.98 11.93 -4.54
C PRO A 47 11.75 10.64 -3.75
N GLN A 48 11.47 10.76 -2.46
CA GLN A 48 10.82 9.69 -1.68
C GLN A 48 9.31 9.66 -1.96
N ALA A 49 8.91 10.04 -3.17
CA ALA A 49 7.50 10.07 -3.58
C ALA A 49 6.86 8.66 -3.61
N ALA A 50 7.67 7.61 -3.75
CA ALA A 50 7.16 6.24 -3.78
C ALA A 50 6.62 5.74 -2.43
N SER A 51 7.20 6.15 -1.32
CA SER A 51 6.75 5.75 0.03
C SER A 51 5.52 6.51 0.51
N ALA A 52 5.36 7.77 0.11
CA ALA A 52 4.18 8.56 0.45
C ALA A 52 2.92 8.05 -0.27
N GLN A 53 3.03 7.66 -1.54
CA GLN A 53 1.92 7.08 -2.30
C GLN A 53 1.42 5.76 -1.68
N ASN A 54 2.33 4.92 -1.18
CA ASN A 54 1.96 3.67 -0.50
C ASN A 54 1.30 3.91 0.86
N PHE A 55 1.71 4.93 1.59
CA PHE A 55 1.11 5.30 2.87
C PHE A 55 -0.31 5.88 2.68
N PHE A 56 -0.51 6.76 1.72
CA PHE A 56 -1.84 7.29 1.39
C PHE A 56 -2.78 6.22 0.83
N SER A 57 -2.31 5.31 -0.02
CA SER A 57 -3.12 4.19 -0.50
C SER A 57 -3.51 3.23 0.63
N PHE A 58 -2.65 3.05 1.65
CA PHE A 58 -2.99 2.30 2.86
C PHE A 58 -4.09 2.99 3.68
N LEU A 59 -4.00 4.30 3.90
CA LEU A 59 -4.99 5.08 4.67
C LEU A 59 -6.37 5.15 3.99
N TRP A 60 -6.41 5.15 2.64
CA TRP A 60 -7.65 5.23 1.86
C TRP A 60 -8.13 3.86 1.36
N GLY A 61 -7.54 2.75 1.86
CA GLY A 61 -7.90 1.39 1.47
C GLY A 61 -7.67 1.12 -0.03
N GLY A 62 -6.77 1.89 -0.66
CA GLY A 62 -6.35 1.70 -2.03
C GLY A 62 -5.35 0.56 -2.13
N GLY A 63 -5.72 -0.55 -2.77
CA GLY A 63 -4.83 -1.67 -3.02
C GLY A 63 -3.71 -1.28 -3.99
N SER A 64 -2.59 -1.96 -3.89
CA SER A 64 -1.48 -1.88 -4.84
C SER A 64 -1.75 -2.74 -6.07
N ARG A 65 -2.89 -2.51 -6.76
CA ARG A 65 -3.13 -3.14 -8.06
C ARG A 65 -2.12 -2.63 -9.09
N GLU A 66 -1.69 -3.50 -9.95
CA GLU A 66 -0.69 -3.21 -10.97
C GLU A 66 -0.98 -3.96 -12.26
N VAL A 67 -0.55 -3.40 -13.38
CA VAL A 67 -0.55 -4.09 -14.66
C VAL A 67 0.73 -4.90 -14.75
N VAL A 68 0.59 -6.19 -15.04
CA VAL A 68 1.72 -7.12 -15.08
C VAL A 68 1.72 -7.92 -16.41
N SER A 69 2.91 -8.27 -16.88
CA SER A 69 3.04 -9.28 -17.94
C SER A 69 2.48 -10.61 -17.42
N PHE A 70 1.69 -11.29 -18.22
CA PHE A 70 1.05 -12.53 -17.83
C PHE A 70 1.14 -13.59 -18.94
N ASN A 71 1.04 -14.86 -18.57
CA ASN A 71 1.18 -15.94 -19.53
C ASN A 71 0.10 -15.83 -20.64
N PRO A 72 0.49 -15.71 -21.92
CA PRO A 72 -0.42 -15.51 -23.04
C PRO A 72 -1.35 -16.71 -23.34
N SER A 73 -1.14 -17.86 -22.69
CA SER A 73 -2.04 -19.02 -22.77
C SER A 73 -3.38 -18.77 -22.07
N HIS A 74 -3.45 -17.80 -21.16
CA HIS A 74 -4.70 -17.42 -20.52
C HIS A 74 -5.49 -16.46 -21.39
N ALA A 75 -6.77 -16.79 -21.63
CA ALA A 75 -7.64 -15.97 -22.46
C ALA A 75 -8.08 -14.69 -21.71
N PRO A 76 -8.22 -13.56 -22.44
CA PRO A 76 -8.82 -12.35 -21.86
C PRO A 76 -10.19 -12.61 -21.24
N GLY A 77 -10.52 -11.85 -20.19
CA GLY A 77 -11.76 -11.97 -19.42
C GLY A 77 -11.69 -12.98 -18.27
N GLN A 78 -10.67 -13.84 -18.19
CA GLN A 78 -10.54 -14.81 -17.09
C GLN A 78 -10.05 -14.15 -15.79
N LEU A 79 -10.45 -14.78 -14.67
CA LEU A 79 -9.87 -14.54 -13.35
C LEU A 79 -8.96 -15.73 -12.96
N ILE A 80 -7.75 -15.43 -12.52
CA ILE A 80 -6.81 -16.39 -11.96
C ILE A 80 -6.52 -15.99 -10.52
N VAL A 81 -6.87 -16.83 -9.57
CA VAL A 81 -6.57 -16.65 -8.15
C VAL A 81 -5.37 -17.51 -7.82
N SER A 82 -4.24 -16.87 -7.59
CA SER A 82 -3.01 -17.53 -7.15
C SER A 82 -2.87 -17.43 -5.64
N PHE A 83 -3.03 -18.54 -4.94
CA PHE A 83 -2.73 -18.61 -3.50
C PHE A 83 -1.21 -18.56 -3.24
N GLY A 84 -0.41 -19.05 -4.20
CA GLY A 84 1.04 -19.00 -4.10
C GLY A 84 1.61 -17.57 -4.16
N ASP A 85 1.01 -16.72 -4.97
CA ASP A 85 1.38 -15.29 -5.07
C ASP A 85 0.62 -14.41 -4.09
N ARG A 86 -0.46 -14.92 -3.48
CA ARG A 86 -1.48 -14.13 -2.76
C ARG A 86 -2.02 -12.97 -3.60
N ARG A 87 -2.30 -13.29 -4.89
CA ARG A 87 -2.78 -12.33 -5.88
C ARG A 87 -3.95 -12.91 -6.67
N LEU A 88 -4.85 -12.00 -7.06
CA LEU A 88 -5.85 -12.24 -8.08
C LEU A 88 -5.42 -11.51 -9.35
N TYR A 89 -5.47 -12.19 -10.48
CA TYR A 89 -5.15 -11.66 -11.81
C TYR A 89 -6.42 -11.62 -12.66
N TRP A 90 -6.79 -10.45 -13.14
CA TRP A 90 -7.77 -10.30 -14.19
C TRP A 90 -7.04 -10.14 -15.52
N VAL A 91 -7.15 -11.13 -16.38
CA VAL A 91 -6.53 -11.12 -17.71
C VAL A 91 -7.32 -10.19 -18.61
N HIS A 92 -6.86 -8.96 -18.82
CA HIS A 92 -7.61 -7.98 -19.57
C HIS A 92 -7.28 -8.00 -21.07
N ARG A 93 -6.08 -8.47 -21.44
CA ARG A 93 -5.67 -8.77 -22.82
C ARG A 93 -4.63 -9.88 -22.85
N ARG A 94 -4.39 -10.45 -24.04
CA ARG A 94 -3.42 -11.54 -24.19
C ARG A 94 -2.02 -11.05 -23.75
N GLY A 95 -1.39 -11.80 -22.85
CA GLY A 95 -0.06 -11.50 -22.34
C GLY A 95 -0.03 -10.46 -21.21
N GLU A 96 -1.17 -9.97 -20.74
CA GLU A 96 -1.22 -8.94 -19.70
C GLU A 96 -2.42 -9.11 -18.77
N ALA A 97 -2.21 -8.88 -17.49
CA ALA A 97 -3.25 -8.92 -16.47
C ALA A 97 -3.15 -7.73 -15.51
N ILE A 98 -4.28 -7.36 -14.93
CA ILE A 98 -4.31 -6.52 -13.73
C ILE A 98 -4.23 -7.44 -12.52
N SER A 99 -3.25 -7.19 -11.67
CA SER A 99 -2.94 -7.97 -10.47
C SER A 99 -3.39 -7.23 -9.23
N TYR A 100 -4.18 -7.90 -8.38
CA TYR A 100 -4.72 -7.38 -7.14
C TYR A 100 -4.18 -8.18 -5.95
N PRO A 101 -3.70 -7.55 -4.89
CA PRO A 101 -3.34 -8.27 -3.65
C PRO A 101 -4.60 -8.81 -2.98
N ILE A 102 -4.50 -10.01 -2.42
CA ILE A 102 -5.63 -10.69 -1.79
C ILE A 102 -5.27 -11.30 -0.43
N ALA A 103 -6.25 -11.40 0.46
CA ALA A 103 -6.20 -12.37 1.54
C ALA A 103 -6.78 -13.70 1.07
N ILE A 104 -6.13 -14.78 1.48
CA ILE A 104 -6.44 -16.14 1.06
C ILE A 104 -7.05 -16.97 2.21
N PRO A 105 -7.68 -18.11 1.90
CA PRO A 105 -8.13 -19.04 2.92
C PRO A 105 -6.99 -19.55 3.80
N ARG A 106 -7.26 -19.70 5.11
CA ARG A 106 -6.39 -20.44 6.02
C ARG A 106 -6.32 -21.91 5.60
N GLU A 107 -5.29 -22.62 6.01
CA GLU A 107 -4.93 -23.95 5.50
C GLU A 107 -6.10 -24.93 5.43
N LYS A 108 -6.87 -25.03 6.51
CA LYS A 108 -8.03 -25.92 6.60
C LYS A 108 -9.20 -25.60 5.63
N SER A 109 -9.20 -24.41 5.05
CA SER A 109 -10.29 -23.91 4.19
C SER A 109 -9.84 -23.68 2.75
N ARG A 110 -8.64 -24.17 2.39
CA ARG A 110 -8.06 -24.00 1.06
C ARG A 110 -8.71 -24.95 0.08
N TRP A 111 -8.90 -24.48 -1.12
CA TRP A 111 -9.44 -25.20 -2.25
C TRP A 111 -8.77 -24.78 -3.54
N GLN A 112 -8.84 -25.61 -4.58
CA GLN A 112 -8.37 -25.27 -5.91
C GLN A 112 -9.29 -25.89 -6.97
N GLY A 113 -9.21 -25.36 -8.17
CA GLY A 113 -10.01 -25.84 -9.29
C GLY A 113 -10.54 -24.70 -10.16
N MET A 114 -11.46 -25.06 -11.04
CA MET A 114 -12.14 -24.12 -11.92
C MET A 114 -13.59 -23.94 -11.46
N THR A 115 -14.05 -22.69 -11.54
CA THR A 115 -15.45 -22.31 -11.29
C THR A 115 -15.79 -21.12 -12.20
N SER A 116 -16.96 -20.53 -12.01
CA SER A 116 -17.37 -19.31 -12.69
C SER A 116 -18.06 -18.37 -11.72
N VAL A 117 -18.11 -17.09 -12.07
CA VAL A 117 -18.93 -16.11 -11.36
C VAL A 117 -20.39 -16.40 -11.62
N SER A 118 -21.14 -16.77 -10.59
CA SER A 118 -22.55 -17.15 -10.68
C SER A 118 -23.52 -16.02 -10.31
N ASP A 119 -23.08 -15.09 -9.46
CA ASP A 119 -23.91 -13.95 -9.02
C ASP A 119 -22.97 -12.78 -8.62
N LYS A 120 -23.53 -11.56 -8.61
CA LYS A 120 -22.82 -10.32 -8.29
C LYS A 120 -23.69 -9.44 -7.41
N ARG A 121 -23.17 -8.94 -6.30
CA ARG A 121 -23.93 -8.09 -5.39
C ARG A 121 -23.19 -6.82 -5.00
N VAL A 122 -23.95 -5.74 -5.03
CA VAL A 122 -23.60 -4.43 -4.48
C VAL A 122 -24.05 -4.43 -3.02
N HIS A 123 -23.17 -4.03 -2.11
CA HIS A 123 -23.43 -4.04 -0.66
C HIS A 123 -24.08 -5.35 -0.19
N PRO A 124 -23.38 -6.50 -0.32
CA PRO A 124 -23.94 -7.79 0.06
C PRO A 124 -24.22 -7.83 1.58
N GLY A 125 -25.37 -8.36 1.99
CA GLY A 125 -25.61 -8.72 3.39
C GLY A 125 -24.76 -9.92 3.79
N TRP A 126 -24.39 -10.01 5.07
CA TRP A 126 -23.61 -11.10 5.61
C TRP A 126 -24.33 -11.82 6.76
N THR A 127 -24.40 -13.11 6.66
CA THR A 127 -24.88 -14.02 7.72
C THR A 127 -23.76 -14.99 8.04
N PRO A 128 -23.28 -15.07 9.29
CA PRO A 128 -22.29 -16.05 9.70
C PRO A 128 -22.81 -17.47 9.49
N THR A 129 -21.93 -18.36 9.05
CA THR A 129 -22.26 -19.80 8.99
C THR A 129 -22.41 -20.40 10.39
N ALA A 130 -23.04 -21.58 10.48
CA ALA A 130 -23.15 -22.31 11.75
C ALA A 130 -21.77 -22.57 12.37
N GLU A 131 -20.77 -22.93 11.55
CA GLU A 131 -19.37 -23.10 11.97
C GLU A 131 -18.76 -21.82 12.53
N MET A 132 -18.99 -20.66 11.88
CA MET A 132 -18.49 -19.38 12.39
C MET A 132 -19.10 -19.05 13.75
N ARG A 133 -20.38 -19.32 13.95
CA ARG A 133 -21.07 -19.10 15.23
C ARG A 133 -20.62 -20.05 16.31
N SER A 134 -20.32 -21.31 15.98
CA SER A 134 -19.76 -22.25 16.95
C SER A 134 -18.37 -21.86 17.44
N GLU A 135 -17.53 -21.30 16.54
CA GLU A 135 -16.22 -20.78 16.92
C GLU A 135 -16.30 -19.44 17.69
N ASN A 136 -17.28 -18.62 17.37
CA ASN A 136 -17.52 -17.34 18.06
C ASN A 136 -19.03 -17.06 18.21
N PRO A 137 -19.62 -17.44 19.36
CA PRO A 137 -21.05 -17.21 19.64
C PRO A 137 -21.48 -15.74 19.71
N ARG A 138 -20.50 -14.80 19.83
CA ARG A 138 -20.79 -13.36 19.87
C ARG A 138 -21.01 -12.74 18.49
N LEU A 139 -20.86 -13.50 17.41
CA LEU A 139 -21.13 -12.99 16.07
C LEU A 139 -22.61 -12.59 15.92
N PRO A 140 -22.89 -11.47 15.22
CA PRO A 140 -24.26 -11.05 14.97
C PRO A 140 -25.00 -12.10 14.14
N VAL A 141 -26.32 -12.17 14.28
CA VAL A 141 -27.16 -13.07 13.47
C VAL A 141 -27.06 -12.74 11.99
N HIS A 142 -27.04 -11.43 11.70
CA HIS A 142 -26.94 -10.88 10.35
C HIS A 142 -26.36 -9.46 10.40
N LEU A 143 -25.58 -9.10 9.36
CA LEU A 143 -25.18 -7.73 9.10
C LEU A 143 -25.74 -7.29 7.74
N PRO A 144 -26.47 -6.18 7.67
CA PRO A 144 -27.01 -5.69 6.40
C PRO A 144 -25.88 -5.20 5.49
N GLY A 145 -26.18 -5.09 4.21
CA GLY A 145 -25.28 -4.50 3.23
C GLY A 145 -24.95 -3.04 3.56
N GLY A 146 -23.69 -2.66 3.42
CA GLY A 146 -23.22 -1.31 3.75
C GLY A 146 -22.88 -1.07 5.23
N HIS A 147 -23.16 -2.04 6.12
CA HIS A 147 -22.74 -1.91 7.50
C HIS A 147 -21.21 -1.85 7.63
N PRO A 148 -20.63 -0.92 8.42
CA PRO A 148 -19.16 -0.75 8.52
C PRO A 148 -18.41 -2.01 8.92
N MET A 149 -18.99 -2.86 9.77
CA MET A 149 -18.40 -4.11 10.24
C MET A 149 -18.79 -5.32 9.36
N ASN A 150 -19.35 -5.11 8.17
CA ASN A 150 -19.70 -6.21 7.28
C ASN A 150 -18.43 -6.78 6.61
N PRO A 151 -18.03 -8.02 6.91
CA PRO A 151 -16.78 -8.60 6.41
C PRO A 151 -16.76 -8.81 4.89
N LEU A 152 -17.90 -8.71 4.20
CA LEU A 152 -17.96 -8.79 2.73
C LEU A 152 -17.64 -7.45 2.04
N GLY A 153 -17.55 -6.35 2.79
CA GLY A 153 -17.26 -5.04 2.24
C GLY A 153 -18.33 -4.55 1.26
N VAL A 154 -17.89 -3.82 0.22
CA VAL A 154 -18.78 -3.06 -0.66
C VAL A 154 -19.30 -3.83 -1.87
N ARG A 155 -18.64 -4.90 -2.30
CA ARG A 155 -19.00 -5.73 -3.49
C ARG A 155 -18.64 -7.18 -3.24
N ALA A 156 -19.41 -8.10 -3.85
CA ALA A 156 -19.09 -9.52 -3.86
C ALA A 156 -19.40 -10.16 -5.23
N LEU A 157 -18.50 -11.03 -5.68
CA LEU A 157 -18.66 -11.96 -6.81
C LEU A 157 -18.81 -13.36 -6.22
N TYR A 158 -19.93 -14.02 -6.48
CA TYR A 158 -20.24 -15.37 -5.99
C TYR A 158 -19.67 -16.42 -6.95
N LEU A 159 -19.17 -17.53 -6.45
CA LEU A 159 -18.45 -18.53 -7.24
C LEU A 159 -19.21 -19.87 -7.32
N GLY A 160 -19.74 -20.17 -8.49
CA GLY A 160 -20.49 -21.40 -8.75
C GLY A 160 -21.67 -21.57 -7.79
N SER A 161 -21.93 -22.80 -7.38
CA SER A 161 -22.91 -23.14 -6.35
C SER A 161 -22.31 -23.17 -4.93
N SER A 162 -21.06 -22.74 -4.79
CA SER A 162 -20.35 -22.79 -3.52
C SER A 162 -20.68 -21.61 -2.60
N MET A 163 -20.23 -21.71 -1.35
CA MET A 163 -20.26 -20.60 -0.39
C MET A 163 -19.12 -19.60 -0.60
N TYR A 164 -18.24 -19.82 -1.58
CA TYR A 164 -17.05 -19.01 -1.80
C TYR A 164 -17.36 -17.75 -2.60
N ARG A 165 -16.65 -16.69 -2.28
CA ARG A 165 -16.82 -15.36 -2.89
C ARG A 165 -15.48 -14.69 -3.08
N ILE A 166 -15.40 -13.81 -4.07
CA ILE A 166 -14.39 -12.76 -4.18
C ILE A 166 -15.08 -11.47 -3.73
N HIS A 167 -14.57 -10.80 -2.69
CA HIS A 167 -15.30 -9.69 -2.07
C HIS A 167 -14.36 -8.65 -1.46
N GLY A 168 -14.89 -7.49 -1.12
CA GLY A 168 -14.20 -6.47 -0.34
C GLY A 168 -13.97 -6.89 1.12
N THR A 169 -13.62 -5.96 1.99
CA THR A 169 -13.41 -6.28 3.42
C THR A 169 -13.60 -5.06 4.32
N ASP A 170 -14.02 -5.30 5.55
CA ASP A 170 -13.96 -4.39 6.69
C ASP A 170 -12.60 -4.40 7.39
N ALA A 171 -11.75 -5.37 7.07
CA ALA A 171 -10.44 -5.62 7.68
C ALA A 171 -9.29 -5.56 6.65
N PRO A 172 -9.00 -4.35 6.07
CA PRO A 172 -8.02 -4.19 4.99
C PRO A 172 -6.59 -4.60 5.39
N TRP A 173 -6.23 -4.55 6.67
CA TRP A 173 -4.92 -4.99 7.19
C TRP A 173 -4.68 -6.50 7.04
N THR A 174 -5.72 -7.28 6.72
CA THR A 174 -5.60 -8.74 6.50
C THR A 174 -5.23 -9.11 5.06
N ILE A 175 -5.19 -8.13 4.14
CA ILE A 175 -4.78 -8.39 2.76
C ILE A 175 -3.31 -8.81 2.73
N GLY A 176 -3.02 -9.86 2.00
CA GLY A 176 -1.71 -10.52 2.02
C GLY A 176 -1.63 -11.70 2.99
N GLU A 177 -2.65 -11.92 3.86
CA GLU A 177 -2.62 -12.95 4.89
C GLU A 177 -3.51 -14.16 4.55
N ALA A 178 -3.29 -15.28 5.27
CA ALA A 178 -4.08 -16.52 5.17
C ALA A 178 -5.07 -16.59 6.34
N VAL A 179 -6.22 -15.92 6.21
CA VAL A 179 -7.15 -15.68 7.32
C VAL A 179 -8.60 -16.09 7.08
N SER A 180 -9.00 -16.27 5.81
CA SER A 180 -10.42 -16.49 5.48
C SER A 180 -10.84 -17.95 5.67
N LYS A 181 -12.16 -18.19 5.69
CA LYS A 181 -12.78 -19.52 5.71
C LYS A 181 -13.19 -20.01 4.30
N GLY A 182 -12.41 -19.66 3.27
CA GLY A 182 -12.62 -20.10 1.89
C GLY A 182 -12.80 -18.98 0.88
N CYS A 183 -13.24 -17.79 1.31
CA CYS A 183 -13.41 -16.63 0.44
C CYS A 183 -12.08 -15.92 0.13
N ILE A 184 -12.07 -15.17 -0.95
CA ILE A 184 -10.96 -14.35 -1.42
C ILE A 184 -11.29 -12.89 -1.11
N ARG A 185 -10.47 -12.23 -0.26
CA ARG A 185 -10.68 -10.83 0.12
C ARG A 185 -9.80 -9.90 -0.68
N LEU A 186 -10.38 -8.81 -1.14
CA LEU A 186 -9.68 -7.67 -1.76
C LEU A 186 -9.86 -6.42 -0.89
N TYR A 187 -9.01 -5.42 -1.11
CA TYR A 187 -9.35 -4.07 -0.68
C TYR A 187 -10.67 -3.61 -1.31
N ASN A 188 -11.43 -2.77 -0.61
CA ASN A 188 -12.69 -2.24 -1.14
C ASN A 188 -12.47 -1.46 -2.45
N ALA A 189 -11.39 -0.69 -2.57
CA ALA A 189 -11.05 0.02 -3.80
C ALA A 189 -10.75 -0.95 -4.97
N ASP A 190 -10.11 -2.09 -4.69
CA ASP A 190 -9.78 -3.08 -5.72
C ASP A 190 -10.99 -3.87 -6.19
N VAL A 191 -11.89 -4.25 -5.28
CA VAL A 191 -13.13 -4.92 -5.69
C VAL A 191 -14.08 -3.97 -6.42
N LEU A 192 -14.07 -2.67 -6.13
CA LEU A 192 -14.81 -1.67 -6.89
C LEU A 192 -14.28 -1.54 -8.33
N ASP A 193 -12.96 -1.61 -8.54
CA ASP A 193 -12.35 -1.61 -9.86
C ASP A 193 -12.62 -2.91 -10.63
N LEU A 194 -12.51 -4.06 -9.95
CA LEU A 194 -12.71 -5.39 -10.56
C LEU A 194 -14.17 -5.67 -10.93
N TYR A 195 -15.11 -5.27 -10.08
CA TYR A 195 -16.52 -5.63 -10.17
C TYR A 195 -17.20 -5.31 -11.52
N PRO A 196 -17.05 -4.11 -12.11
CA PRO A 196 -17.66 -3.80 -13.42
C PRO A 196 -17.01 -4.57 -14.57
N ARG A 197 -15.76 -5.01 -14.44
CA ARG A 197 -14.98 -5.69 -15.48
C ARG A 197 -15.33 -7.16 -15.63
N VAL A 198 -15.97 -7.75 -14.62
CA VAL A 198 -16.20 -9.20 -14.51
C VAL A 198 -17.70 -9.49 -14.65
N PRO A 199 -18.17 -9.96 -15.82
CA PRO A 199 -19.55 -10.40 -16.00
C PRO A 199 -19.84 -11.73 -15.29
N ILE A 200 -21.12 -12.01 -15.05
CA ILE A 200 -21.60 -13.36 -14.68
C ILE A 200 -21.19 -14.34 -15.77
N GLY A 201 -20.80 -15.54 -15.38
CA GLY A 201 -20.25 -16.56 -16.29
C GLY A 201 -18.72 -16.48 -16.46
N THR A 202 -18.06 -15.42 -15.98
CA THR A 202 -16.60 -15.32 -16.04
C THR A 202 -15.93 -16.54 -15.42
N ARG A 203 -15.03 -17.17 -16.16
CA ARG A 203 -14.23 -18.31 -15.66
C ARG A 203 -13.25 -17.84 -14.58
N VAL A 204 -13.21 -18.60 -13.49
CA VAL A 204 -12.31 -18.38 -12.36
C VAL A 204 -11.48 -19.64 -12.13
N THR A 205 -10.16 -19.51 -12.21
CA THR A 205 -9.23 -20.59 -11.86
C THR A 205 -8.57 -20.28 -10.54
N VAL A 206 -8.65 -21.17 -9.58
CA VAL A 206 -8.01 -21.06 -8.27
C VAL A 206 -6.89 -22.10 -8.18
N THR A 207 -5.69 -21.65 -7.86
CA THR A 207 -4.48 -22.48 -7.94
C THR A 207 -3.41 -22.06 -6.93
N TRP A 208 -2.48 -22.96 -6.65
CA TRP A 208 -1.24 -22.73 -5.89
C TRP A 208 -0.07 -22.27 -6.77
N ARG A 209 -0.23 -22.36 -8.09
CA ARG A 209 0.82 -21.95 -9.02
C ARG A 209 1.16 -20.49 -8.82
N ARG A 210 2.46 -20.19 -8.79
CA ARG A 210 2.98 -18.82 -8.83
C ARG A 210 3.14 -18.37 -10.28
N TYR A 211 2.80 -17.12 -10.52
CA TYR A 211 2.93 -16.43 -11.82
C TYR A 211 3.93 -15.28 -11.77
N ARG A 212 4.33 -14.88 -10.57
CA ARG A 212 5.42 -13.94 -10.32
C ARG A 212 6.68 -14.73 -9.98
N ALA A 213 7.79 -14.31 -10.61
CA ALA A 213 9.13 -14.79 -10.27
C ALA A 213 9.63 -14.09 -9.00
#